data_d81927247c1fac31e583c70d20c34590
#
_entry.id   d81927247c1fac31e583c70d20c34590
#
_cell.length_a   1.000
_cell.length_b   1.000
_cell.length_c   1.000
_cell.angle_alpha   90.00
_cell.angle_beta   90.00
_cell.angle_gamma   90.00
#
_symmetry.space_group_name_H-M   'P 1'
#
loop_
_entity.id
_entity.type
_entity.pdbx_description
1 polymer ?
#
loop_
_entity_poly.entity_id
_entity_poly.type
_entity_poly.pdbx_seq_one_letter_code
_entity_poly.pdbx_strand_id
1 'polypeptide(L)'
;MLHRFPAPNPPGLTDLTYFPPPTALRDRFGPAYLFTADHPVITDVTRADFPQLRFMLRGMGDYHFHDGKSARTPECCLLGATLGATKMIVDGPLQAFGVSILPLGWMGLGLEDADRLADGVADMVMLFGPESGEMLVRFRDLDNPEEAAEQLWAFLEARLKPVPPAVGAFVTLCDAWLAGESSPRVEALVEATGLSARQVARLANRLYGAPPKYLARKFRALRCAAELGLDHQGWMEMVEDAFYDQSHFIREIKHFIGFTPHQLKTDPSPVARLTLQRRAMIGAVAEINRIS
;
A
#
# COMPACT_ATOMS: atom_id res chain seq x y z
N MET A 1 24.05 8.42 20.24
CA MET A 1 22.89 8.46 21.17
C MET A 1 21.82 7.59 20.57
N LEU A 2 21.33 6.60 21.32
CA LEU A 2 20.54 5.51 20.82
C LEU A 2 19.06 5.90 20.75
N HIS A 3 18.49 5.67 19.62
CA HIS A 3 17.10 5.74 19.16
C HIS A 3 16.04 5.57 20.22
N ARG A 4 15.07 6.47 20.21
CA ARG A 4 13.99 6.51 21.17
C ARG A 4 12.61 6.60 20.52
N PHE A 5 12.35 5.77 19.52
CA PHE A 5 11.00 5.27 19.36
C PHE A 5 10.70 4.34 20.54
N PRO A 6 9.40 4.13 20.90
CA PRO A 6 9.04 3.29 22.03
C PRO A 6 9.88 2.03 22.07
N ALA A 7 10.28 1.62 23.26
CA ALA A 7 11.17 0.47 23.46
C ALA A 7 10.75 -0.69 22.55
N PRO A 8 11.68 -1.36 21.88
CA PRO A 8 11.34 -2.47 21.02
C PRO A 8 10.48 -3.46 21.81
N ASN A 9 9.43 -3.96 21.15
CA ASN A 9 8.60 -5.03 21.70
C ASN A 9 9.50 -6.18 22.16
N PRO A 10 9.08 -7.01 23.14
CA PRO A 10 9.84 -8.15 23.59
C PRO A 10 10.36 -8.97 22.41
N PRO A 11 11.57 -9.56 22.50
CA PRO A 11 12.18 -10.32 21.41
C PRO A 11 11.19 -11.30 20.77
N GLY A 12 11.07 -11.23 19.44
CA GLY A 12 10.15 -12.07 18.69
C GLY A 12 8.78 -11.44 18.37
N LEU A 13 8.48 -10.23 18.82
CA LEU A 13 7.23 -9.55 18.49
C LEU A 13 7.36 -8.68 17.24
N THR A 14 6.31 -8.73 16.42
CA THR A 14 6.09 -7.85 15.28
C THR A 14 4.88 -6.99 15.60
N ASP A 15 4.98 -5.68 15.41
CA ASP A 15 3.90 -4.72 15.67
C ASP A 15 3.73 -3.72 14.52
N LEU A 16 2.51 -3.18 14.42
CA LEU A 16 2.15 -2.19 13.41
C LEU A 16 1.14 -1.19 14.00
N THR A 17 1.58 0.03 14.20
CA THR A 17 0.75 1.14 14.66
C THR A 17 0.41 2.06 13.50
N TYR A 18 -0.86 2.47 13.38
CA TYR A 18 -1.35 3.37 12.35
C TYR A 18 -1.70 4.76 12.89
N PHE A 19 -1.40 5.79 12.09
CA PHE A 19 -1.69 7.20 12.34
C PHE A 19 -2.54 7.75 11.18
N PRO A 20 -3.84 8.06 11.40
CA PRO A 20 -4.73 8.54 10.35
C PRO A 20 -4.23 9.86 9.73
N PRO A 21 -4.41 10.09 8.43
CA PRO A 21 -4.10 11.36 7.81
C PRO A 21 -5.06 12.46 8.28
N PRO A 22 -4.61 13.72 8.32
CA PRO A 22 -5.50 14.87 8.45
C PRO A 22 -6.63 14.83 7.40
N THR A 23 -7.79 15.36 7.74
CA THR A 23 -8.97 15.31 6.85
C THR A 23 -8.69 15.85 5.45
N ALA A 24 -7.89 16.92 5.34
CA ALA A 24 -7.52 17.53 4.06
C ALA A 24 -6.61 16.65 3.17
N LEU A 25 -6.02 15.59 3.74
CA LEU A 25 -5.07 14.71 3.03
C LEU A 25 -5.61 13.29 2.80
N ARG A 26 -6.83 12.98 3.25
CA ARG A 26 -7.39 11.61 3.20
C ARG A 26 -7.62 11.07 1.78
N ASP A 27 -7.83 11.95 0.80
CA ASP A 27 -7.97 11.59 -0.60
C ASP A 27 -6.63 11.39 -1.32
N ARG A 28 -5.52 11.72 -0.64
CA ARG A 28 -4.16 11.72 -1.18
C ARG A 28 -3.26 10.67 -0.55
N PHE A 29 -3.47 10.38 0.74
CA PHE A 29 -2.64 9.47 1.50
C PHE A 29 -3.49 8.52 2.35
N GLY A 30 -2.98 7.30 2.51
CA GLY A 30 -3.46 6.39 3.54
C GLY A 30 -2.92 6.77 4.92
N PRO A 31 -3.13 5.93 5.93
CA PRO A 31 -2.55 6.18 7.26
C PRO A 31 -1.03 6.09 7.19
N ALA A 32 -0.35 6.95 7.94
CA ALA A 32 1.04 6.70 8.28
C ALA A 32 1.12 5.50 9.23
N TYR A 33 2.26 4.84 9.28
CA TYR A 33 2.44 3.66 10.12
C TYR A 33 3.86 3.55 10.65
N LEU A 34 3.98 3.00 11.85
CA LEU A 34 5.23 2.51 12.40
C LEU A 34 5.16 0.98 12.43
N PHE A 35 6.04 0.33 11.69
CA PHE A 35 6.22 -1.11 11.70
C PHE A 35 7.50 -1.46 12.46
N THR A 36 7.40 -2.38 13.40
CA THR A 36 8.53 -2.87 14.19
C THR A 36 8.57 -4.39 14.18
N ALA A 37 9.76 -4.98 14.05
CA ALA A 37 9.96 -6.41 14.19
C ALA A 37 11.34 -6.68 14.78
N ASP A 38 11.38 -7.38 15.92
CA ASP A 38 12.60 -7.66 16.65
C ASP A 38 13.10 -9.11 16.41
N HIS A 39 13.58 -9.32 15.17
CA HIS A 39 14.16 -10.56 14.72
C HIS A 39 15.48 -10.27 13.99
N PRO A 40 16.50 -11.15 14.07
CA PRO A 40 17.78 -10.95 13.38
C PRO A 40 17.64 -10.91 11.85
N VAL A 41 16.74 -11.71 11.30
CA VAL A 41 16.36 -11.74 9.90
C VAL A 41 14.85 -11.91 9.82
N ILE A 42 14.21 -11.04 9.05
CA ILE A 42 12.76 -11.06 8.81
C ILE A 42 12.54 -11.54 7.39
N THR A 43 11.87 -12.66 7.23
CA THR A 43 11.39 -13.14 5.92
C THR A 43 9.88 -13.22 5.98
N ASP A 44 9.20 -12.42 5.16
CA ASP A 44 7.74 -12.39 5.10
C ASP A 44 7.27 -12.04 3.68
N VAL A 45 5.97 -12.05 3.47
CA VAL A 45 5.33 -11.69 2.20
C VAL A 45 4.33 -10.57 2.46
N THR A 46 4.50 -9.47 1.74
CA THR A 46 3.50 -8.40 1.69
C THR A 46 2.55 -8.63 0.52
N ARG A 47 1.27 -8.35 0.72
CA ARG A 47 0.29 -8.35 -0.37
C ARG A 47 0.55 -7.22 -1.36
N ALA A 48 -0.08 -7.31 -2.54
CA ALA A 48 -0.14 -6.19 -3.47
C ALA A 48 -0.79 -4.97 -2.80
N ASP A 49 -0.18 -3.78 -2.96
CA ASP A 49 -0.63 -2.56 -2.27
C ASP A 49 -0.46 -1.31 -3.15
N PHE A 50 -0.87 -0.16 -2.63
CA PHE A 50 -0.53 1.16 -3.16
C PHE A 50 0.96 1.47 -2.98
N PRO A 51 1.49 2.46 -3.73
CA PRO A 51 2.83 2.99 -3.48
C PRO A 51 2.99 3.44 -2.03
N GLN A 52 4.22 3.37 -1.52
CA GLN A 52 4.51 3.75 -0.14
C GLN A 52 5.81 4.54 -0.03
N LEU A 53 5.80 5.62 0.73
CA LEU A 53 7.01 6.22 1.25
C LEU A 53 7.39 5.50 2.54
N ARG A 54 8.67 5.19 2.69
CA ARG A 54 9.21 4.51 3.88
C ARG A 54 10.54 5.11 4.29
N PHE A 55 10.64 5.44 5.57
CA PHE A 55 11.87 5.79 6.26
C PHE A 55 12.32 4.57 7.05
N MET A 56 13.45 3.99 6.67
CA MET A 56 14.03 2.82 7.33
C MET A 56 14.81 3.30 8.56
N LEU A 57 14.12 3.37 9.69
CA LEU A 57 14.72 3.87 10.94
C LEU A 57 15.79 2.90 11.43
N ARG A 58 15.54 1.60 11.27
CA ARG A 58 16.44 0.52 11.61
C ARG A 58 16.23 -0.68 10.69
N GLY A 59 17.30 -1.34 10.29
CA GLY A 59 17.26 -2.47 9.36
C GLY A 59 17.05 -2.03 7.91
N MET A 60 17.53 -2.83 6.99
CA MET A 60 17.34 -2.68 5.54
C MET A 60 17.22 -4.06 4.92
N GLY A 61 16.62 -4.15 3.73
CA GLY A 61 16.45 -5.44 3.12
C GLY A 61 16.16 -5.40 1.63
N ASP A 62 15.84 -6.56 1.11
CA ASP A 62 15.58 -6.77 -0.29
C ASP A 62 14.10 -7.13 -0.50
N TYR A 63 13.50 -6.53 -1.52
CA TYR A 63 12.20 -6.93 -2.06
C TYR A 63 12.40 -7.83 -3.27
N HIS A 64 11.66 -8.92 -3.31
CA HIS A 64 11.58 -9.82 -4.45
C HIS A 64 10.14 -9.76 -4.98
N PHE A 65 9.96 -9.07 -6.10
CA PHE A 65 8.66 -8.84 -6.70
C PHE A 65 8.15 -10.07 -7.45
N HIS A 66 6.83 -10.12 -7.66
CA HIS A 66 6.16 -11.25 -8.33
C HIS A 66 6.62 -11.47 -9.77
N ASP A 67 7.17 -10.46 -10.45
CA ASP A 67 7.70 -10.52 -11.82
C ASP A 67 9.16 -11.01 -11.89
N GLY A 68 9.75 -11.37 -10.75
CA GLY A 68 11.12 -11.87 -10.62
C GLY A 68 12.18 -10.78 -10.44
N LYS A 69 11.81 -9.51 -10.46
CA LYS A 69 12.73 -8.43 -10.10
C LYS A 69 13.04 -8.44 -8.61
N SER A 70 14.19 -7.91 -8.27
CA SER A 70 14.60 -7.67 -6.88
C SER A 70 15.21 -6.31 -6.75
N ALA A 71 15.01 -5.68 -5.60
CA ALA A 71 15.60 -4.37 -5.29
C ALA A 71 15.89 -4.26 -3.80
N ARG A 72 17.07 -3.72 -3.47
CA ARG A 72 17.41 -3.34 -2.10
C ARG A 72 16.75 -2.02 -1.75
N THR A 73 16.21 -1.93 -0.55
CA THR A 73 15.58 -0.69 -0.08
C THR A 73 16.66 0.37 0.24
N PRO A 74 16.54 1.61 -0.29
CA PRO A 74 17.28 2.74 0.28
C PRO A 74 16.71 3.10 1.67
N GLU A 75 17.46 3.86 2.46
CA GLU A 75 17.01 4.31 3.79
C GLU A 75 15.74 5.19 3.71
N CYS A 76 15.66 6.04 2.68
CA CYS A 76 14.47 6.82 2.33
C CYS A 76 13.88 6.23 1.04
N CYS A 77 12.93 5.32 1.18
CA CYS A 77 12.43 4.49 0.09
C CYS A 77 11.07 4.95 -0.42
N LEU A 78 10.94 5.21 -1.74
CA LEU A 78 9.68 5.18 -2.44
C LEU A 78 9.50 3.80 -3.07
N LEU A 79 8.61 3.00 -2.51
CA LEU A 79 8.15 1.74 -3.09
C LEU A 79 6.99 2.05 -4.04
N GLY A 80 7.10 1.64 -5.30
CA GLY A 80 6.01 1.74 -6.28
C GLY A 80 4.82 0.85 -5.93
N ALA A 81 3.72 1.01 -6.68
CA ALA A 81 2.58 0.11 -6.55
C ALA A 81 3.02 -1.33 -6.76
N THR A 82 2.76 -2.21 -5.81
CA THR A 82 3.05 -3.63 -5.99
C THR A 82 1.88 -4.29 -6.72
N LEU A 83 2.18 -4.95 -7.83
CA LEU A 83 1.18 -5.56 -8.70
C LEU A 83 0.89 -7.01 -8.31
N GLY A 84 1.76 -7.62 -7.53
CA GLY A 84 1.56 -8.94 -6.95
C GLY A 84 2.13 -9.00 -5.53
N ALA A 85 2.00 -10.15 -4.90
CA ALA A 85 2.61 -10.42 -3.62
C ALA A 85 4.14 -10.27 -3.72
N THR A 86 4.74 -9.62 -2.75
CA THR A 86 6.16 -9.29 -2.75
C THR A 86 6.81 -9.91 -1.51
N LYS A 87 7.81 -10.76 -1.72
CA LYS A 87 8.61 -11.31 -0.64
C LYS A 87 9.60 -10.26 -0.16
N MET A 88 9.72 -10.09 1.13
CA MET A 88 10.76 -9.26 1.74
C MET A 88 11.72 -10.11 2.57
N ILE A 89 13.01 -9.78 2.49
CA ILE A 89 14.06 -10.33 3.35
C ILE A 89 14.80 -9.14 3.92
N VAL A 90 14.73 -8.95 5.23
CA VAL A 90 15.25 -7.76 5.90
C VAL A 90 16.20 -8.17 7.00
N ASP A 91 17.37 -7.54 7.02
CA ASP A 91 18.31 -7.61 8.13
C ASP A 91 17.69 -6.84 9.30
N GLY A 92 17.40 -7.52 10.39
CA GLY A 92 16.76 -6.93 11.55
C GLY A 92 17.71 -6.56 12.67
N PRO A 93 17.18 -6.03 13.74
CA PRO A 93 15.79 -5.70 13.96
C PRO A 93 15.31 -4.58 13.01
N LEU A 94 14.06 -4.66 12.58
CA LEU A 94 13.45 -3.72 11.64
C LEU A 94 12.59 -2.69 12.37
N GLN A 95 12.76 -1.43 11.97
CA GLN A 95 11.85 -0.35 12.31
C GLN A 95 11.67 0.54 11.08
N ALA A 96 10.45 0.60 10.57
CA ALA A 96 10.12 1.38 9.38
C ALA A 96 8.93 2.30 9.66
N PHE A 97 9.08 3.58 9.38
CA PHE A 97 8.01 4.56 9.43
C PHE A 97 7.60 4.91 8.00
N GLY A 98 6.32 4.82 7.67
CA GLY A 98 5.90 4.99 6.29
C GLY A 98 4.46 5.47 6.13
N VAL A 99 4.07 5.69 4.86
CA VAL A 99 2.73 6.12 4.47
C VAL A 99 2.38 5.59 3.09
N SER A 100 1.13 5.17 2.90
CA SER A 100 0.61 4.81 1.57
C SER A 100 0.26 6.07 0.77
N ILE A 101 0.59 6.08 -0.52
CA ILE A 101 0.27 7.16 -1.45
C ILE A 101 -0.91 6.74 -2.31
N LEU A 102 -2.01 7.49 -2.25
CA LEU A 102 -3.16 7.30 -3.12
C LEU A 102 -2.96 8.00 -4.48
N PRO A 103 -3.76 7.70 -5.51
CA PRO A 103 -3.57 8.25 -6.85
C PRO A 103 -3.51 9.77 -6.93
N LEU A 104 -4.34 10.50 -6.16
CA LEU A 104 -4.28 11.96 -6.09
C LEU A 104 -3.00 12.47 -5.40
N GLY A 105 -2.52 11.75 -4.39
CA GLY A 105 -1.24 12.03 -3.74
C GLY A 105 -0.06 11.80 -4.68
N TRP A 106 -0.07 10.69 -5.43
CA TRP A 106 0.94 10.39 -6.43
C TRP A 106 1.08 11.51 -7.47
N MET A 107 -0.06 11.94 -8.03
CA MET A 107 -0.10 13.04 -8.98
C MET A 107 0.28 14.38 -8.34
N GLY A 108 -0.19 14.65 -7.13
CA GLY A 108 0.10 15.89 -6.39
C GLY A 108 1.58 16.03 -6.03
N LEU A 109 2.29 14.95 -5.74
CA LEU A 109 3.73 14.95 -5.50
C LEU A 109 4.56 15.16 -6.77
N GLY A 110 3.92 15.15 -7.95
CA GLY A 110 4.60 15.39 -9.24
C GLY A 110 5.52 14.23 -9.65
N LEU A 111 5.21 13.02 -9.22
CA LEU A 111 5.94 11.82 -9.57
C LEU A 111 5.69 11.43 -11.04
N GLU A 112 6.60 10.61 -11.60
CA GLU A 112 6.42 10.03 -12.94
C GLU A 112 5.18 9.12 -13.00
N ASP A 113 4.84 8.64 -14.22
CA ASP A 113 3.74 7.71 -14.39
C ASP A 113 3.95 6.46 -13.50
N ALA A 114 2.93 6.07 -12.74
CA ALA A 114 3.04 5.07 -11.67
C ALA A 114 3.44 3.68 -12.17
N ASP A 115 3.14 3.35 -13.44
CA ASP A 115 3.53 2.09 -14.06
C ASP A 115 5.05 1.97 -14.29
N ARG A 116 5.78 3.08 -14.34
CA ARG A 116 7.25 3.07 -14.47
C ARG A 116 7.97 2.61 -13.20
N LEU A 117 7.36 2.83 -12.05
CA LEU A 117 7.90 2.40 -10.76
C LEU A 117 7.15 1.18 -10.19
N ALA A 118 6.14 0.67 -10.87
CA ALA A 118 5.42 -0.52 -10.42
C ALA A 118 6.40 -1.70 -10.22
N ASP A 119 6.24 -2.42 -9.09
CA ASP A 119 7.17 -3.46 -8.66
C ASP A 119 8.64 -3.01 -8.68
N GLY A 120 8.89 -1.82 -8.10
CA GLY A 120 10.21 -1.22 -8.03
C GLY A 120 10.36 -0.30 -6.84
N VAL A 121 11.57 0.16 -6.60
CA VAL A 121 11.92 1.13 -5.55
C VAL A 121 12.73 2.28 -6.14
N ALA A 122 12.58 3.46 -5.53
CA ALA A 122 13.39 4.63 -5.82
C ALA A 122 13.86 5.28 -4.51
N ASP A 123 14.96 6.02 -4.57
CA ASP A 123 15.46 6.78 -3.44
C ASP A 123 14.73 8.13 -3.36
N MET A 124 14.08 8.39 -2.23
CA MET A 124 13.38 9.66 -1.97
C MET A 124 14.31 10.86 -1.96
N VAL A 125 15.57 10.69 -1.56
CA VAL A 125 16.55 11.79 -1.56
C VAL A 125 16.82 12.27 -3.00
N MET A 126 16.83 11.33 -3.95
CA MET A 126 16.99 11.68 -5.38
C MET A 126 15.74 12.33 -5.97
N LEU A 127 14.54 12.03 -5.44
CA LEU A 127 13.26 12.53 -5.96
C LEU A 127 12.83 13.85 -5.30
N PHE A 128 13.01 13.98 -3.99
CA PHE A 128 12.49 15.10 -3.19
C PHE A 128 13.58 15.96 -2.57
N GLY A 129 14.84 15.62 -2.81
CA GLY A 129 15.99 16.35 -2.27
C GLY A 129 16.47 15.87 -0.88
N PRO A 130 17.53 16.51 -0.36
CA PRO A 130 18.21 16.11 0.88
C PRO A 130 17.33 16.19 2.13
N GLU A 131 16.27 16.98 2.10
CA GLU A 131 15.31 17.12 3.20
C GLU A 131 14.66 15.78 3.61
N SER A 132 14.56 14.82 2.67
CA SER A 132 14.10 13.47 2.99
C SER A 132 15.06 12.73 3.92
N GLY A 133 16.38 12.89 3.70
CA GLY A 133 17.40 12.34 4.58
C GLY A 133 17.44 13.04 5.94
N GLU A 134 17.27 14.35 5.97
CA GLU A 134 17.17 15.10 7.22
C GLU A 134 15.95 14.69 8.05
N MET A 135 14.85 14.40 7.40
CA MET A 135 13.66 13.89 8.05
C MET A 135 13.90 12.50 8.66
N LEU A 136 14.59 11.61 7.94
CA LEU A 136 14.98 10.30 8.49
C LEU A 136 15.81 10.47 9.77
N VAL A 137 16.79 11.38 9.78
CA VAL A 137 17.60 11.66 10.97
C VAL A 137 16.70 12.12 12.12
N ARG A 138 15.82 13.09 11.85
CA ARG A 138 14.85 13.56 12.87
C ARG A 138 13.96 12.44 13.39
N PHE A 139 13.40 11.61 12.53
CA PHE A 139 12.55 10.48 12.95
C PHE A 139 13.29 9.46 13.81
N ARG A 140 14.60 9.27 13.59
CA ARG A 140 15.43 8.41 14.45
C ARG A 140 15.64 8.97 15.85
N ASP A 141 15.53 10.29 16.01
CA ASP A 141 15.75 11.00 17.29
C ASP A 141 14.44 11.29 18.04
N LEU A 142 13.26 11.04 17.42
CA LEU A 142 11.97 11.27 18.06
C LEU A 142 11.59 10.13 19.03
N ASP A 143 11.09 10.51 20.20
CA ASP A 143 10.54 9.59 21.20
C ASP A 143 9.07 9.25 20.96
N ASN A 144 8.37 10.07 20.14
CA ASN A 144 6.93 10.01 19.94
C ASN A 144 6.59 9.79 18.46
N PRO A 145 6.01 8.65 18.07
CA PRO A 145 5.65 8.39 16.69
C PRO A 145 4.48 9.24 16.18
N GLU A 146 3.62 9.78 17.05
CA GLU A 146 2.58 10.76 16.68
C GLU A 146 3.21 12.05 16.16
N GLU A 147 4.27 12.53 16.80
CA GLU A 147 5.03 13.70 16.35
C GLU A 147 5.70 13.43 15.00
N ALA A 148 6.23 12.22 14.79
CA ALA A 148 6.75 11.81 13.49
C ALA A 148 5.67 11.85 12.40
N ALA A 149 4.44 11.43 12.72
CA ALA A 149 3.32 11.50 11.80
C ALA A 149 2.96 12.95 11.47
N GLU A 150 2.89 13.84 12.45
CA GLU A 150 2.62 15.27 12.22
C GLU A 150 3.67 15.92 11.32
N GLN A 151 4.95 15.64 11.57
CA GLN A 151 6.04 16.13 10.73
C GLN A 151 5.98 15.55 9.31
N LEU A 152 5.61 14.28 9.16
CA LEU A 152 5.42 13.65 7.85
C LEU A 152 4.28 14.33 7.07
N TRP A 153 3.14 14.60 7.73
CA TRP A 153 2.01 15.28 7.09
C TRP A 153 2.38 16.68 6.62
N ALA A 154 3.09 17.47 7.43
CA ALA A 154 3.57 18.79 7.05
C ALA A 154 4.55 18.72 5.87
N PHE A 155 5.47 17.75 5.88
CA PHE A 155 6.42 17.51 4.78
C PHE A 155 5.73 17.18 3.46
N LEU A 156 4.70 16.33 3.50
CA LEU A 156 3.94 15.93 2.31
C LEU A 156 3.08 17.07 1.80
N GLU A 157 2.35 17.74 2.68
CA GLU A 157 1.47 18.86 2.32
C GLU A 157 2.24 19.99 1.62
N ALA A 158 3.42 20.35 2.13
CA ALA A 158 4.28 21.38 1.53
C ALA A 158 4.76 21.05 0.10
N ARG A 159 4.71 19.78 -0.30
CA ARG A 159 5.14 19.30 -1.63
C ARG A 159 4.01 19.06 -2.60
N LEU A 160 2.77 19.11 -2.13
CA LEU A 160 1.62 18.87 -2.99
C LEU A 160 1.41 20.03 -3.99
N LYS A 161 1.36 19.67 -5.26
CA LYS A 161 0.96 20.53 -6.36
C LYS A 161 -0.54 20.37 -6.63
N PRO A 162 -1.19 21.38 -7.20
CA PRO A 162 -2.58 21.28 -7.66
C PRO A 162 -2.74 20.14 -8.66
N VAL A 163 -3.77 19.31 -8.44
CA VAL A 163 -4.15 18.24 -9.36
C VAL A 163 -5.20 18.80 -10.34
N PRO A 164 -5.05 18.56 -11.67
CA PRO A 164 -6.05 18.99 -12.65
C PRO A 164 -7.45 18.42 -12.31
N PRO A 165 -8.52 19.22 -12.38
CA PRO A 165 -9.88 18.78 -12.03
C PRO A 165 -10.33 17.52 -12.77
N ALA A 166 -9.99 17.38 -14.05
CA ALA A 166 -10.33 16.21 -14.85
C ALA A 166 -9.65 14.92 -14.32
N VAL A 167 -8.43 15.03 -13.77
CA VAL A 167 -7.74 13.90 -13.11
C VAL A 167 -8.43 13.56 -11.80
N GLY A 168 -8.81 14.57 -11.02
CA GLY A 168 -9.57 14.37 -9.78
C GLY A 168 -10.89 13.64 -10.04
N ALA A 169 -11.67 14.08 -11.03
CA ALA A 169 -12.91 13.43 -11.42
C ALA A 169 -12.70 11.97 -11.84
N PHE A 170 -11.65 11.70 -12.65
CA PHE A 170 -11.31 10.32 -13.02
C PHE A 170 -10.98 9.45 -11.81
N VAL A 171 -10.17 9.95 -10.87
CA VAL A 171 -9.80 9.19 -9.67
C VAL A 171 -11.03 8.90 -8.82
N THR A 172 -11.91 9.87 -8.59
CA THR A 172 -13.16 9.66 -7.84
C THR A 172 -14.00 8.54 -8.44
N LEU A 173 -14.18 8.53 -9.76
CA LEU A 173 -14.96 7.48 -10.45
C LEU A 173 -14.23 6.12 -10.42
N CYS A 174 -12.92 6.11 -10.61
CA CYS A 174 -12.13 4.88 -10.59
C CYS A 174 -12.08 4.25 -9.20
N ASP A 175 -11.89 5.04 -8.15
CA ASP A 175 -11.89 4.56 -6.76
C ASP A 175 -13.27 4.02 -6.37
N ALA A 176 -14.35 4.70 -6.73
CA ALA A 176 -15.72 4.22 -6.51
C ALA A 176 -16.00 2.92 -7.28
N TRP A 177 -15.51 2.81 -8.52
CA TRP A 177 -15.61 1.61 -9.33
C TRP A 177 -14.84 0.43 -8.71
N LEU A 178 -13.61 0.66 -8.22
CA LEU A 178 -12.80 -0.36 -7.54
C LEU A 178 -13.39 -0.76 -6.18
N ALA A 179 -14.01 0.16 -5.45
CA ALA A 179 -14.57 -0.10 -4.12
C ALA A 179 -16.00 -0.68 -4.17
N GLY A 180 -16.77 -0.40 -5.22
CA GLY A 180 -18.22 -0.63 -5.26
C GLY A 180 -18.63 -2.09 -5.49
N GLU A 181 -18.11 -2.73 -6.53
CA GLU A 181 -18.58 -4.05 -6.98
C GLU A 181 -17.64 -5.20 -6.65
N SER A 182 -18.18 -6.40 -6.41
CA SER A 182 -17.40 -7.63 -6.22
C SER A 182 -16.57 -7.97 -7.47
N SER A 183 -17.11 -7.69 -8.67
CA SER A 183 -16.44 -7.92 -9.96
C SER A 183 -16.64 -6.72 -10.91
N PRO A 184 -15.92 -5.61 -10.70
CA PRO A 184 -16.11 -4.39 -11.47
C PRO A 184 -15.74 -4.59 -12.96
N ARG A 185 -16.66 -4.24 -13.87
CA ARG A 185 -16.45 -4.35 -15.31
C ARG A 185 -15.82 -3.09 -15.86
N VAL A 186 -14.82 -3.23 -16.74
CA VAL A 186 -14.10 -2.11 -17.33
C VAL A 186 -15.01 -1.20 -18.18
N GLU A 187 -16.01 -1.81 -18.84
CA GLU A 187 -17.01 -1.08 -19.64
C GLU A 187 -17.80 -0.08 -18.78
N ALA A 188 -18.13 -0.44 -17.54
CA ALA A 188 -18.82 0.45 -16.60
C ALA A 188 -17.95 1.69 -16.24
N LEU A 189 -16.64 1.51 -16.06
CA LEU A 189 -15.72 2.63 -15.82
C LEU A 189 -15.60 3.52 -17.05
N VAL A 190 -15.53 2.95 -18.26
CA VAL A 190 -15.51 3.69 -19.52
C VAL A 190 -16.77 4.53 -19.68
N GLU A 191 -17.94 3.94 -19.42
CA GLU A 191 -19.24 4.62 -19.47
C GLU A 191 -19.32 5.76 -18.42
N ALA A 192 -18.97 5.47 -17.17
CA ALA A 192 -19.03 6.45 -16.09
C ALA A 192 -18.11 7.66 -16.32
N THR A 193 -16.93 7.44 -16.91
CA THR A 193 -15.98 8.53 -17.20
C THR A 193 -16.27 9.29 -18.47
N GLY A 194 -17.02 8.75 -19.42
CA GLY A 194 -17.21 9.27 -20.76
C GLY A 194 -15.93 9.32 -21.62
N LEU A 195 -14.87 8.66 -21.16
CA LEU A 195 -13.59 8.60 -21.87
C LEU A 195 -13.52 7.34 -22.75
N SER A 196 -12.66 7.37 -23.78
CA SER A 196 -12.38 6.16 -24.55
C SER A 196 -11.62 5.13 -23.68
N ALA A 197 -11.78 3.83 -23.98
CA ALA A 197 -11.07 2.76 -23.26
C ALA A 197 -9.54 2.97 -23.25
N ARG A 198 -8.96 3.55 -24.31
CA ARG A 198 -7.54 3.88 -24.39
C ARG A 198 -7.15 5.00 -23.41
N GLN A 199 -7.99 6.02 -23.26
CA GLN A 199 -7.76 7.12 -22.30
C GLN A 199 -7.87 6.60 -20.86
N VAL A 200 -8.89 5.79 -20.57
CA VAL A 200 -9.07 5.14 -19.26
C VAL A 200 -7.86 4.28 -18.93
N ALA A 201 -7.39 3.44 -19.84
CA ALA A 201 -6.20 2.60 -19.63
C ALA A 201 -4.93 3.44 -19.36
N ARG A 202 -4.73 4.52 -20.13
CA ARG A 202 -3.59 5.43 -19.93
C ARG A 202 -3.61 6.11 -18.56
N LEU A 203 -4.78 6.62 -18.13
CA LEU A 203 -4.92 7.25 -16.83
C LEU A 203 -4.75 6.23 -15.68
N ALA A 204 -5.30 5.03 -15.82
CA ALA A 204 -5.12 3.96 -14.84
C ALA A 204 -3.63 3.57 -14.67
N ASN A 205 -2.90 3.36 -15.76
CA ASN A 205 -1.46 3.10 -15.71
C ASN A 205 -0.70 4.25 -15.04
N ARG A 206 -0.99 5.48 -15.44
CA ARG A 206 -0.32 6.67 -14.93
C ARG A 206 -0.53 6.88 -13.42
N LEU A 207 -1.71 6.58 -12.89
CA LEU A 207 -2.12 6.95 -11.53
C LEU A 207 -2.07 5.76 -10.55
N TYR A 208 -2.36 4.54 -11.03
CA TYR A 208 -2.47 3.32 -10.21
C TYR A 208 -1.37 2.29 -10.51
N GLY A 209 -0.58 2.50 -11.56
CA GLY A 209 0.51 1.62 -11.95
C GLY A 209 0.10 0.40 -12.80
N ALA A 210 -1.20 0.25 -13.15
CA ALA A 210 -1.67 -0.88 -13.93
C ALA A 210 -2.96 -0.55 -14.73
N PRO A 211 -3.26 -1.30 -15.82
CA PRO A 211 -4.49 -1.10 -16.59
C PRO A 211 -5.73 -1.53 -15.80
N PRO A 212 -6.94 -0.99 -16.15
CA PRO A 212 -8.17 -1.21 -15.39
C PRO A 212 -8.51 -2.68 -15.12
N LYS A 213 -8.35 -3.54 -16.13
CA LYS A 213 -8.62 -4.99 -15.97
C LYS A 213 -7.73 -5.63 -14.91
N TYR A 214 -6.49 -5.19 -14.79
CA TYR A 214 -5.57 -5.67 -13.76
C TYR A 214 -5.96 -5.14 -12.38
N LEU A 215 -6.30 -3.86 -12.28
CA LEU A 215 -6.78 -3.23 -11.05
C LEU A 215 -8.04 -3.92 -10.53
N ALA A 216 -9.03 -4.20 -11.40
CA ALA A 216 -10.24 -4.94 -11.03
C ALA A 216 -9.90 -6.29 -10.39
N ARG A 217 -8.96 -7.06 -10.98
CA ARG A 217 -8.50 -8.34 -10.43
C ARG A 217 -7.80 -8.16 -9.08
N LYS A 218 -6.88 -7.21 -8.99
CA LYS A 218 -6.12 -6.90 -7.76
C LYS A 218 -7.07 -6.56 -6.62
N PHE A 219 -7.94 -5.57 -6.79
CA PHE A 219 -8.85 -5.11 -5.73
C PHE A 219 -9.91 -6.14 -5.36
N ARG A 220 -10.38 -6.95 -6.32
CA ARG A 220 -11.23 -8.11 -6.03
C ARG A 220 -10.53 -9.11 -5.09
N ALA A 221 -9.30 -9.51 -5.42
CA ALA A 221 -8.53 -10.44 -4.59
C ALA A 221 -8.24 -9.86 -3.19
N LEU A 222 -7.85 -8.59 -3.11
CA LEU A 222 -7.61 -7.90 -1.83
C LEU A 222 -8.86 -7.86 -0.95
N ARG A 223 -10.03 -7.58 -1.55
CA ARG A 223 -11.32 -7.57 -0.84
C ARG A 223 -11.65 -8.95 -0.29
N CYS A 224 -11.58 -9.99 -1.13
CA CYS A 224 -11.83 -11.36 -0.69
C CYS A 224 -10.87 -11.81 0.41
N ALA A 225 -9.59 -11.46 0.30
CA ALA A 225 -8.60 -11.78 1.34
C ALA A 225 -8.90 -11.08 2.67
N ALA A 226 -9.37 -9.85 2.62
CA ALA A 226 -9.75 -9.11 3.81
C ALA A 226 -10.98 -9.73 4.52
N GLU A 227 -12.00 -10.18 3.78
CA GLU A 227 -13.15 -10.90 4.34
C GLU A 227 -12.75 -12.25 4.94
N LEU A 228 -11.89 -13.00 4.24
CA LEU A 228 -11.33 -14.26 4.75
C LEU A 228 -10.58 -14.09 6.07
N GLY A 229 -9.74 -13.05 6.16
CA GLY A 229 -8.93 -12.79 7.36
C GLY A 229 -9.74 -12.33 8.57
N LEU A 230 -10.97 -11.82 8.37
CA LEU A 230 -11.88 -11.39 9.42
C LEU A 230 -12.89 -12.48 9.85
N ASP A 231 -12.80 -13.68 9.25
CA ASP A 231 -13.70 -14.83 9.51
C ASP A 231 -15.20 -14.50 9.31
N HIS A 232 -15.53 -13.61 8.35
CA HIS A 232 -16.91 -13.33 7.99
C HIS A 232 -17.55 -14.55 7.31
N GLN A 233 -18.74 -14.94 7.73
CA GLN A 233 -19.45 -16.14 7.22
C GLN A 233 -19.82 -16.05 5.74
N GLY A 234 -19.91 -14.86 5.15
CA GLY A 234 -20.32 -14.63 3.75
C GLY A 234 -19.22 -14.72 2.70
N TRP A 235 -17.99 -15.12 3.04
CA TRP A 235 -16.90 -15.14 2.07
C TRP A 235 -17.11 -16.13 0.91
N MET A 236 -17.83 -17.25 1.14
CA MET A 236 -18.11 -18.24 0.09
C MET A 236 -19.04 -17.67 -1.00
N GLU A 237 -20.10 -16.98 -0.61
CA GLU A 237 -21.02 -16.32 -1.55
C GLU A 237 -20.28 -15.25 -2.37
N MET A 238 -19.42 -14.46 -1.72
CA MET A 238 -18.58 -13.47 -2.42
C MET A 238 -17.64 -14.14 -3.43
N VAL A 239 -17.07 -15.30 -3.13
CA VAL A 239 -16.19 -16.04 -4.05
C VAL A 239 -16.97 -16.56 -5.25
N GLU A 240 -18.17 -17.11 -5.05
CA GLU A 240 -19.03 -17.59 -6.13
C GLU A 240 -19.40 -16.46 -7.10
N ASP A 241 -19.70 -15.26 -6.60
CA ASP A 241 -20.01 -14.09 -7.41
C ASP A 241 -18.77 -13.50 -8.11
N ALA A 242 -17.61 -13.59 -7.49
CA ALA A 242 -16.41 -12.89 -7.93
C ALA A 242 -15.49 -13.71 -8.84
N PHE A 243 -15.53 -15.03 -8.81
CA PHE A 243 -14.59 -15.90 -9.52
C PHE A 243 -15.30 -16.99 -10.31
N TYR A 244 -14.73 -17.34 -11.47
CA TYR A 244 -15.28 -18.35 -12.37
C TYR A 244 -15.28 -19.76 -11.75
N ASP A 245 -14.20 -20.12 -11.03
CA ASP A 245 -14.05 -21.39 -10.33
C ASP A 245 -13.09 -21.28 -9.15
N GLN A 246 -13.08 -22.30 -8.28
CA GLN A 246 -12.23 -22.37 -7.10
C GLN A 246 -10.73 -22.31 -7.45
N SER A 247 -10.30 -22.92 -8.55
CA SER A 247 -8.88 -22.91 -8.94
C SER A 247 -8.43 -21.52 -9.38
N HIS A 248 -9.31 -20.77 -10.07
CA HIS A 248 -9.07 -19.38 -10.42
C HIS A 248 -8.97 -18.49 -9.17
N PHE A 249 -9.90 -18.67 -8.23
CA PHE A 249 -9.86 -17.99 -6.94
C PHE A 249 -8.54 -18.21 -6.19
N ILE A 250 -8.12 -19.47 -5.99
CA ILE A 250 -6.87 -19.81 -5.29
C ILE A 250 -5.65 -19.14 -5.99
N ARG A 251 -5.59 -19.17 -7.32
CA ARG A 251 -4.50 -18.56 -8.08
C ARG A 251 -4.46 -17.05 -7.91
N GLU A 252 -5.61 -16.36 -7.98
CA GLU A 252 -5.69 -14.91 -7.82
C GLU A 252 -5.30 -14.48 -6.40
N ILE A 253 -5.83 -15.15 -5.37
CA ILE A 253 -5.45 -14.88 -3.98
C ILE A 253 -3.95 -15.10 -3.78
N LYS A 254 -3.40 -16.22 -4.24
CA LYS A 254 -1.96 -16.48 -4.10
C LYS A 254 -1.12 -15.45 -4.86
N HIS A 255 -1.56 -14.99 -6.03
CA HIS A 255 -0.85 -13.99 -6.82
C HIS A 255 -0.80 -12.62 -6.13
N PHE A 256 -1.93 -12.13 -5.60
CA PHE A 256 -2.00 -10.79 -5.03
C PHE A 256 -1.69 -10.73 -3.53
N ILE A 257 -1.90 -11.82 -2.80
CA ILE A 257 -1.74 -11.87 -1.33
C ILE A 257 -0.49 -12.64 -0.92
N GLY A 258 -0.04 -13.61 -1.73
CA GLY A 258 1.12 -14.46 -1.44
C GLY A 258 0.79 -15.75 -0.69
N PHE A 259 -0.41 -15.86 -0.16
CA PHE A 259 -0.91 -17.02 0.59
C PHE A 259 -2.09 -17.66 -0.14
N THR A 260 -2.30 -18.96 0.05
CA THR A 260 -3.56 -19.58 -0.33
C THR A 260 -4.67 -19.14 0.63
N PRO A 261 -5.95 -19.23 0.24
CA PRO A 261 -7.07 -18.94 1.15
C PRO A 261 -7.00 -19.73 2.47
N HIS A 262 -6.60 -20.98 2.39
CA HIS A 262 -6.42 -21.84 3.57
C HIS A 262 -5.33 -21.32 4.48
N GLN A 263 -4.14 -21.00 3.95
CA GLN A 263 -3.02 -20.44 4.73
C GLN A 263 -3.40 -19.11 5.37
N LEU A 264 -4.07 -18.21 4.62
CA LEU A 264 -4.49 -16.91 5.14
C LEU A 264 -5.46 -17.05 6.33
N LYS A 265 -6.30 -18.09 6.31
CA LYS A 265 -7.25 -18.35 7.40
C LYS A 265 -6.62 -19.06 8.60
N THR A 266 -5.74 -20.03 8.37
CA THR A 266 -5.23 -20.92 9.44
C THR A 266 -3.91 -20.43 10.04
N ASP A 267 -3.03 -19.85 9.24
CA ASP A 267 -1.68 -19.44 9.63
C ASP A 267 -1.19 -18.23 8.82
N PRO A 268 -1.87 -17.05 8.95
CA PRO A 268 -1.39 -15.84 8.31
C PRO A 268 -0.05 -15.41 8.91
N SER A 269 0.87 -14.95 8.05
CA SER A 269 2.13 -14.39 8.53
C SER A 269 1.90 -13.14 9.41
N PRO A 270 2.88 -12.75 10.25
CA PRO A 270 2.76 -11.56 11.08
C PRO A 270 2.38 -10.31 10.28
N VAL A 271 3.02 -10.06 9.13
CA VAL A 271 2.73 -8.90 8.29
C VAL A 271 1.33 -9.01 7.67
N ALA A 272 0.92 -10.18 7.18
CA ALA A 272 -0.43 -10.38 6.64
C ALA A 272 -1.51 -10.11 7.69
N ARG A 273 -1.31 -10.58 8.92
CA ARG A 273 -2.24 -10.36 10.04
C ARG A 273 -2.38 -8.89 10.41
N LEU A 274 -1.25 -8.20 10.54
CA LEU A 274 -1.23 -6.79 10.95
C LEU A 274 -1.80 -5.85 9.88
N THR A 275 -1.55 -6.12 8.60
CA THR A 275 -2.08 -5.28 7.51
C THR A 275 -3.61 -5.34 7.39
N LEU A 276 -4.26 -6.40 7.89
CA LEU A 276 -5.72 -6.49 7.95
C LEU A 276 -6.33 -5.46 8.93
N GLN A 277 -5.58 -4.99 9.93
CA GLN A 277 -6.08 -3.99 10.90
C GLN A 277 -6.48 -2.67 10.23
N ARG A 278 -5.87 -2.30 9.09
CA ARG A 278 -6.23 -1.10 8.32
C ARG A 278 -7.71 -1.07 7.92
N ARG A 279 -8.33 -2.23 7.74
CA ARG A 279 -9.75 -2.33 7.42
C ARG A 279 -10.68 -1.77 8.50
N ALA A 280 -10.27 -1.80 9.76
CA ALA A 280 -11.04 -1.26 10.87
C ALA A 280 -11.09 0.27 10.91
N MET A 281 -10.28 0.97 10.10
CA MET A 281 -10.17 2.43 10.10
C MET A 281 -11.31 3.12 9.31
N ILE A 282 -12.56 2.77 9.61
CA ILE A 282 -13.77 3.30 8.96
C ILE A 282 -13.85 4.81 9.21
N GLY A 283 -14.05 5.59 8.15
CA GLY A 283 -14.16 7.06 8.22
C GLY A 283 -12.84 7.79 8.49
N ALA A 284 -11.78 7.09 8.87
CA ALA A 284 -10.46 7.69 9.11
C ALA A 284 -9.58 7.73 7.86
N VAL A 285 -9.80 6.82 6.90
CA VAL A 285 -9.09 6.75 5.61
C VAL A 285 -10.05 6.56 4.45
N ALA A 286 -9.61 6.83 3.22
CA ALA A 286 -10.41 6.58 2.02
C ALA A 286 -10.80 5.10 1.91
N GLU A 287 -12.01 4.81 1.39
CA GLU A 287 -12.55 3.45 1.31
C GLU A 287 -11.62 2.53 0.51
N ILE A 288 -11.09 2.99 -0.63
CA ILE A 288 -10.15 2.23 -1.45
C ILE A 288 -8.88 1.81 -0.68
N ASN A 289 -8.41 2.63 0.26
CA ASN A 289 -7.24 2.32 1.08
C ASN A 289 -7.54 1.26 2.15
N ARG A 290 -8.80 1.11 2.55
CA ARG A 290 -9.22 0.06 3.49
C ARG A 290 -9.22 -1.33 2.85
N ILE A 291 -9.40 -1.38 1.54
CA ILE A 291 -9.43 -2.62 0.77
C ILE A 291 -8.02 -3.09 0.43
N SER A 292 -7.12 -2.14 0.17
CA SER A 292 -5.74 -2.45 -0.24
C SER A 292 -4.85 -2.83 0.93
#